data_bd4e8b72f1288f5f43d00bb29c41fb1d
#
_entry.id   bd4e8b72f1288f5f43d00bb29c41fb1d
#
_cell.length_a   1.000
_cell.length_b   1.000
_cell.length_c   1.000
_cell.angle_alpha   90.00
_cell.angle_beta   90.00
_cell.angle_gamma   90.00
#
_symmetry.space_group_name_H-M   'P 1'
#
loop_
_entity.id
_entity.type
_entity.pdbx_description
1 polymer ?
#
loop_
_entity_poly.entity_id
_entity_poly.type
_entity_poly.pdbx_seq_one_letter_code
_entity_poly.pdbx_strand_id
1 'polypeptide(L)'
;MLKIGVIVGREWSWPPAFIEEVNRRDEGVIAEYAKLGGTRMNEPNPYAVLVDRISHEVPYYRSYLKNAVLQGSYVVNNPFMWTADDKFFEASLATRLGIASPKTVALPNKDYVPGIVLTESLRNLKFPVDWNEIVDYLGGFPIILKDAHGGGWQNVSKVHSLEELWARYDESGLLTMIAQECIEWDGDQYARCMCLGQSEILVRKYDPDQRRYLPADFPPALMQRIEADSLKLVQALGYDMNTVEWAVRDGVPYAIDFMNPAPDMDINSTGYDYHRWCVEHMADLCIRLAKQPSDQASQPGWARFFGGQA
;
A
#
# COMPACT_ATOMS: atom_id res chain seq x y z
N MET A 1 -0.20 -23.86 -22.48
CA MET A 1 0.59 -23.46 -21.30
C MET A 1 0.11 -22.08 -20.89
N LEU A 2 -0.28 -21.92 -19.63
CA LEU A 2 -0.74 -20.66 -19.08
C LEU A 2 0.46 -19.71 -18.87
N LYS A 3 0.23 -18.40 -19.02
CA LYS A 3 1.30 -17.41 -18.90
C LYS A 3 1.08 -16.44 -17.77
N ILE A 4 2.15 -16.15 -17.03
CA ILE A 4 2.25 -15.06 -16.07
C ILE A 4 3.13 -13.96 -16.67
N GLY A 5 2.62 -12.75 -16.77
CA GLY A 5 3.38 -11.59 -17.23
C GLY A 5 3.84 -10.72 -16.05
N VAL A 6 5.13 -10.38 -15.99
CA VAL A 6 5.67 -9.47 -14.97
C VAL A 6 5.92 -8.10 -15.60
N ILE A 7 5.26 -7.07 -15.05
CA ILE A 7 5.49 -5.67 -15.41
C ILE A 7 6.40 -5.09 -14.32
N VAL A 8 7.69 -4.99 -14.64
CA VAL A 8 8.73 -4.67 -13.66
C VAL A 8 8.79 -3.20 -13.32
N GLY A 9 9.17 -2.92 -12.08
CA GLY A 9 9.49 -1.61 -11.55
C GLY A 9 10.99 -1.33 -11.52
N ARG A 10 11.46 -0.85 -10.37
CA ARG A 10 12.86 -0.46 -10.16
C ARG A 10 13.74 -1.57 -9.60
N GLU A 11 13.14 -2.66 -9.13
CA GLU A 11 13.87 -3.76 -8.53
C GLU A 11 14.60 -4.63 -9.57
N TRP A 12 15.73 -5.20 -9.16
CA TRP A 12 16.61 -6.00 -10.01
C TRP A 12 16.62 -7.49 -9.68
N SER A 13 16.55 -7.86 -8.41
CA SER A 13 16.77 -9.24 -7.98
C SER A 13 15.50 -10.08 -7.96
N TRP A 14 14.37 -9.52 -7.52
CA TRP A 14 13.15 -10.28 -7.37
C TRP A 14 12.53 -10.74 -8.71
N PRO A 15 12.37 -9.88 -9.76
CA PRO A 15 11.69 -10.31 -10.98
C PRO A 15 12.35 -11.50 -11.69
N PRO A 16 13.68 -11.52 -11.89
CA PRO A 16 14.31 -12.69 -12.52
C PRO A 16 14.23 -13.94 -11.63
N ALA A 17 14.38 -13.83 -10.32
CA ALA A 17 14.27 -14.95 -9.40
C ALA A 17 12.85 -15.54 -9.36
N PHE A 18 11.83 -14.70 -9.38
CA PHE A 18 10.43 -15.13 -9.48
C PHE A 18 10.15 -15.86 -10.80
N ILE A 19 10.60 -15.33 -11.93
CA ILE A 19 10.44 -15.96 -13.26
C ILE A 19 11.13 -17.32 -13.30
N GLU A 20 12.35 -17.40 -12.78
CA GLU A 20 13.10 -18.65 -12.70
C GLU A 20 12.38 -19.68 -11.82
N GLU A 21 11.89 -19.29 -10.64
CA GLU A 21 11.20 -20.15 -9.72
C GLU A 21 9.90 -20.72 -10.31
N VAL A 22 9.06 -19.88 -10.93
CA VAL A 22 7.83 -20.33 -11.60
C VAL A 22 8.17 -21.34 -12.71
N ASN A 23 9.15 -21.02 -13.55
CA ASN A 23 9.51 -21.86 -14.69
C ASN A 23 10.18 -23.19 -14.26
N ARG A 24 10.95 -23.19 -13.16
CA ARG A 24 11.58 -24.37 -12.57
C ARG A 24 10.56 -25.39 -12.04
N ARG A 25 9.39 -24.91 -11.57
CA ARG A 25 8.36 -25.81 -11.00
C ARG A 25 7.67 -26.69 -12.04
N ASP A 26 7.70 -26.30 -13.30
CA ASP A 26 7.13 -27.05 -14.44
C ASP A 26 5.67 -27.51 -14.22
N GLU A 27 4.85 -26.60 -13.69
CA GLU A 27 3.46 -26.88 -13.34
C GLU A 27 2.44 -26.54 -14.44
N GLY A 28 2.86 -26.47 -15.70
CA GLY A 28 2.03 -26.08 -16.83
C GLY A 28 1.80 -24.58 -16.95
N VAL A 29 2.54 -23.80 -16.18
CA VAL A 29 2.54 -22.33 -16.14
C VAL A 29 3.95 -21.82 -16.41
N ILE A 30 4.08 -20.77 -17.21
CA ILE A 30 5.38 -20.10 -17.42
C ILE A 30 5.26 -18.61 -17.03
N ALA A 31 6.35 -18.04 -16.53
CA ALA A 31 6.48 -16.62 -16.27
C ALA A 31 7.47 -15.98 -17.22
N GLU A 32 7.18 -14.76 -17.65
CA GLU A 32 8.04 -13.95 -18.50
C GLU A 32 7.84 -12.46 -18.24
N TYR A 33 8.78 -11.62 -18.67
CA TYR A 33 8.55 -10.18 -18.70
C TYR A 33 7.48 -9.82 -19.71
N ALA A 34 6.42 -9.11 -19.28
CA ALA A 34 5.42 -8.58 -20.19
C ALA A 34 6.01 -7.44 -21.03
N LYS A 35 6.09 -7.63 -22.34
CA LYS A 35 6.58 -6.61 -23.27
C LYS A 35 5.39 -5.90 -23.92
N LEU A 36 5.25 -4.60 -23.65
CA LEU A 36 4.12 -3.79 -24.05
C LEU A 36 4.58 -2.67 -24.98
N GLY A 37 3.80 -2.42 -26.04
CA GLY A 37 3.93 -1.27 -26.92
C GLY A 37 2.70 -0.37 -26.82
N GLY A 38 2.25 0.21 -27.94
CA GLY A 38 0.93 0.86 -28.02
C GLY A 38 -0.17 -0.19 -27.90
N THR A 39 -0.94 -0.18 -26.82
CA THR A 39 -1.98 -1.17 -26.54
C THR A 39 -3.29 -0.83 -27.24
N ARG A 40 -3.83 -1.76 -28.05
CA ARG A 40 -5.15 -1.63 -28.66
C ARG A 40 -6.21 -2.29 -27.78
N MET A 41 -7.38 -1.66 -27.62
CA MET A 41 -8.45 -2.12 -26.72
C MET A 41 -8.98 -3.52 -27.02
N ASN A 42 -8.88 -3.97 -28.27
CA ASN A 42 -9.36 -5.27 -28.74
C ASN A 42 -8.22 -6.27 -29.05
N GLU A 43 -6.99 -5.96 -28.67
CA GLU A 43 -5.86 -6.87 -28.81
C GLU A 43 -5.92 -7.94 -27.71
N PRO A 44 -5.90 -9.23 -28.04
CA PRO A 44 -5.96 -10.29 -27.04
C PRO A 44 -4.78 -10.22 -26.08
N ASN A 45 -5.07 -10.34 -24.80
CA ASN A 45 -4.04 -10.44 -23.78
C ASN A 45 -3.63 -11.90 -23.57
N PRO A 46 -2.33 -12.24 -23.69
CA PRO A 46 -1.87 -13.64 -23.57
C PRO A 46 -1.70 -14.13 -22.15
N TYR A 47 -1.82 -13.25 -21.13
CA TYR A 47 -1.49 -13.59 -19.75
C TYR A 47 -2.73 -13.96 -18.94
N ALA A 48 -2.68 -15.12 -18.27
CA ALA A 48 -3.67 -15.49 -17.27
C ALA A 48 -3.53 -14.66 -15.98
N VAL A 49 -2.27 -14.36 -15.61
CA VAL A 49 -1.94 -13.49 -14.47
C VAL A 49 -0.96 -12.41 -14.90
N LEU A 50 -1.14 -11.22 -14.38
CA LEU A 50 -0.20 -10.11 -14.51
C LEU A 50 0.24 -9.64 -13.12
N VAL A 51 1.54 -9.56 -12.90
CA VAL A 51 2.12 -8.98 -11.67
C VAL A 51 2.57 -7.57 -11.96
N ASP A 52 1.94 -6.61 -11.30
CA ASP A 52 2.20 -5.18 -11.47
C ASP A 52 3.17 -4.67 -10.40
N ARG A 53 4.29 -4.11 -10.85
CA ARG A 53 5.31 -3.54 -9.98
C ARG A 53 5.60 -2.06 -10.27
N ILE A 54 4.82 -1.40 -11.16
CA ILE A 54 5.17 -0.04 -11.61
C ILE A 54 3.97 0.86 -11.93
N SER A 55 2.76 0.36 -12.06
CA SER A 55 1.65 1.21 -12.54
C SER A 55 1.28 2.33 -11.56
N HIS A 56 1.74 2.25 -10.31
CA HIS A 56 1.65 3.33 -9.33
C HIS A 56 2.48 4.57 -9.73
N GLU A 57 3.59 4.39 -10.44
CA GLU A 57 4.44 5.47 -10.94
C GLU A 57 4.13 5.82 -12.41
N VAL A 58 3.74 4.82 -13.23
CA VAL A 58 3.55 4.98 -14.68
C VAL A 58 2.12 4.61 -15.09
N PRO A 59 1.20 5.60 -15.16
CA PRO A 59 -0.23 5.36 -15.40
C PRO A 59 -0.58 4.64 -16.70
N TYR A 60 0.30 4.65 -17.71
CA TYR A 60 0.15 3.88 -18.95
C TYR A 60 -0.11 2.39 -18.67
N TYR A 61 0.68 1.79 -17.78
CA TYR A 61 0.52 0.38 -17.42
C TYR A 61 -0.82 0.10 -16.74
N ARG A 62 -1.35 1.02 -15.95
CA ARG A 62 -2.67 0.87 -15.31
C ARG A 62 -3.80 0.78 -16.34
N SER A 63 -3.72 1.52 -17.45
CA SER A 63 -4.69 1.46 -18.53
C SER A 63 -4.69 0.07 -19.18
N TYR A 64 -3.50 -0.47 -19.45
CA TYR A 64 -3.34 -1.83 -19.96
C TYR A 64 -3.89 -2.87 -18.98
N LEU A 65 -3.53 -2.79 -17.70
CA LEU A 65 -3.96 -3.74 -16.67
C LEU A 65 -5.48 -3.78 -16.51
N LYS A 66 -6.14 -2.62 -16.53
CA LYS A 66 -7.61 -2.55 -16.49
C LYS A 66 -8.25 -3.24 -17.71
N ASN A 67 -7.68 -3.06 -18.90
CA ASN A 67 -8.13 -3.76 -20.09
C ASN A 67 -7.88 -5.27 -20.01
N ALA A 68 -6.75 -5.70 -19.45
CA ALA A 68 -6.43 -7.11 -19.23
C ALA A 68 -7.43 -7.79 -18.28
N VAL A 69 -7.87 -7.12 -17.19
CA VAL A 69 -8.92 -7.63 -16.31
C VAL A 69 -10.23 -7.84 -17.04
N LEU A 70 -10.64 -6.90 -17.92
CA LEU A 70 -11.85 -7.07 -18.75
C LEU A 70 -11.75 -8.25 -19.72
N GLN A 71 -10.54 -8.69 -20.05
CA GLN A 71 -10.28 -9.86 -20.88
C GLN A 71 -10.09 -11.16 -20.08
N GLY A 72 -10.29 -11.13 -18.76
CA GLY A 72 -10.25 -12.29 -17.88
C GLY A 72 -8.90 -12.58 -17.24
N SER A 73 -7.90 -11.69 -17.36
CA SER A 73 -6.65 -11.81 -16.61
C SER A 73 -6.85 -11.46 -15.14
N TYR A 74 -6.14 -12.16 -14.28
CA TYR A 74 -5.98 -11.74 -12.90
C TYR A 74 -4.79 -10.79 -12.78
N VAL A 75 -4.98 -9.66 -12.11
CA VAL A 75 -3.90 -8.68 -11.88
C VAL A 75 -3.58 -8.59 -10.39
N VAL A 76 -2.34 -8.77 -10.04
CA VAL A 76 -1.80 -8.60 -8.68
C VAL A 76 -1.13 -7.20 -8.60
N ASN A 77 -1.73 -6.19 -7.94
CA ASN A 77 -3.05 -6.10 -7.30
C ASN A 77 -4.14 -5.64 -8.28
N ASN A 78 -5.42 -5.79 -7.88
CA ASN A 78 -6.56 -5.38 -8.70
C ASN A 78 -6.49 -3.89 -9.10
N PRO A 79 -6.37 -3.54 -10.39
CA PRO A 79 -6.13 -2.16 -10.83
C PRO A 79 -7.35 -1.23 -10.68
N PHE A 80 -8.53 -1.76 -10.39
CA PHE A 80 -9.74 -0.96 -10.13
C PHE A 80 -9.88 -0.58 -8.67
N MET A 81 -9.31 -1.39 -7.77
CA MET A 81 -9.42 -1.19 -6.32
C MET A 81 -8.22 -0.47 -5.72
N TRP A 82 -7.22 -0.32 -6.49
CA TRP A 82 -5.94 0.18 -6.13
C TRP A 82 -5.87 1.70 -6.36
N THR A 83 -5.94 2.43 -5.29
CA THR A 83 -5.42 3.78 -5.22
C THR A 83 -4.15 3.69 -4.38
N ALA A 84 -2.99 3.88 -5.00
CA ALA A 84 -1.77 3.95 -4.24
C ALA A 84 -1.93 5.02 -3.15
N ASP A 85 -1.67 4.63 -1.92
CA ASP A 85 -1.49 5.54 -0.81
C ASP A 85 -2.60 6.59 -0.62
N ASP A 86 -3.81 6.19 -0.29
CA ASP A 86 -4.78 7.10 0.30
C ASP A 86 -4.73 6.97 1.84
N LYS A 87 -3.77 7.67 2.45
CA LYS A 87 -3.46 7.57 3.88
C LYS A 87 -4.58 8.03 4.81
N PHE A 88 -5.49 8.88 4.33
CA PHE A 88 -6.68 9.23 5.09
C PHE A 88 -7.71 8.09 5.08
N PHE A 89 -7.89 7.47 3.91
CA PHE A 89 -8.74 6.28 3.78
C PHE A 89 -8.18 5.12 4.61
N GLU A 90 -6.87 4.89 4.60
CA GLU A 90 -6.21 3.89 5.45
C GLU A 90 -6.60 4.04 6.92
N ALA A 91 -6.35 5.19 7.50
CA ALA A 91 -6.65 5.46 8.92
C ALA A 91 -8.14 5.26 9.23
N SER A 92 -9.01 5.71 8.33
CA SER A 92 -10.46 5.54 8.45
C SER A 92 -10.88 4.07 8.39
N LEU A 93 -10.31 3.29 7.46
CA LEU A 93 -10.58 1.86 7.32
C LEU A 93 -10.11 1.08 8.55
N ALA A 94 -8.85 1.28 9.00
CA ALA A 94 -8.32 0.62 10.18
C ALA A 94 -9.18 0.87 11.41
N THR A 95 -9.54 2.12 11.66
CA THR A 95 -10.42 2.51 12.77
C THR A 95 -11.77 1.80 12.69
N ARG A 96 -12.37 1.75 11.49
CA ARG A 96 -13.67 1.10 11.29
C ARG A 96 -13.61 -0.42 11.43
N LEU A 97 -12.46 -1.02 11.17
CA LEU A 97 -12.19 -2.44 11.43
C LEU A 97 -11.86 -2.75 12.89
N GLY A 98 -11.78 -1.74 13.76
CA GLY A 98 -11.40 -1.89 15.17
C GLY A 98 -9.90 -2.13 15.37
N ILE A 99 -9.08 -1.71 14.40
CA ILE A 99 -7.62 -1.76 14.44
C ILE A 99 -7.11 -0.39 14.85
N ALA A 100 -6.15 -0.34 15.77
CA ALA A 100 -5.57 0.91 16.22
C ALA A 100 -4.81 1.58 15.04
N SER A 101 -5.09 2.86 14.83
CA SER A 101 -4.46 3.71 13.83
C SER A 101 -4.28 5.10 14.41
N PRO A 102 -3.25 5.85 14.02
CA PRO A 102 -3.09 7.24 14.45
C PRO A 102 -4.30 8.09 14.06
N LYS A 103 -4.73 8.99 14.92
CA LYS A 103 -5.73 9.99 14.53
C LYS A 103 -5.22 10.77 13.33
N THR A 104 -6.08 10.98 12.35
CA THR A 104 -5.67 11.57 11.07
C THR A 104 -6.72 12.59 10.60
N VAL A 105 -6.24 13.70 10.06
CA VAL A 105 -7.05 14.76 9.46
C VAL A 105 -6.58 15.02 8.03
N ALA A 106 -7.47 14.92 7.06
CA ALA A 106 -7.20 15.37 5.69
C ALA A 106 -7.32 16.90 5.62
N LEU A 107 -6.34 17.54 5.05
CA LEU A 107 -6.29 18.99 4.92
C LEU A 107 -6.72 19.42 3.51
N PRO A 108 -7.46 20.55 3.35
CA PRO A 108 -7.62 21.18 2.06
C PRO A 108 -6.25 21.43 1.42
N ASN A 109 -6.14 21.39 0.10
CA ASN A 109 -4.87 21.75 -0.55
C ASN A 109 -4.53 23.22 -0.27
N LYS A 110 -3.24 23.52 -0.14
CA LYS A 110 -2.78 24.90 0.00
C LYS A 110 -3.02 25.71 -1.26
N ASP A 111 -2.66 25.14 -2.41
CA ASP A 111 -2.83 25.75 -3.72
C ASP A 111 -3.66 24.87 -4.65
N TYR A 112 -4.17 25.45 -5.71
CA TYR A 112 -5.03 24.78 -6.69
C TYR A 112 -4.52 25.02 -8.11
N VAL A 113 -4.85 24.10 -9.01
CA VAL A 113 -4.50 24.24 -10.43
C VAL A 113 -5.12 25.50 -11.04
N PRO A 114 -4.49 26.13 -12.06
CA PRO A 114 -5.03 27.29 -12.73
C PRO A 114 -6.48 27.09 -13.20
N GLY A 115 -7.33 28.08 -12.96
CA GLY A 115 -8.76 28.03 -13.28
C GLY A 115 -9.67 27.60 -12.11
N ILE A 116 -9.11 27.10 -11.02
CA ILE A 116 -9.86 26.89 -9.78
C ILE A 116 -9.86 28.20 -8.98
N VAL A 117 -11.04 28.78 -8.80
CA VAL A 117 -11.24 30.05 -8.10
C VAL A 117 -11.92 29.80 -6.76
N LEU A 118 -11.31 30.28 -5.68
CA LEU A 118 -11.75 30.04 -4.31
C LEU A 118 -13.25 30.37 -4.11
N THR A 119 -13.68 31.52 -4.56
CA THR A 119 -15.07 32.01 -4.40
C THR A 119 -16.10 31.28 -5.27
N GLU A 120 -15.67 30.64 -6.34
CA GLU A 120 -16.55 29.99 -7.32
C GLU A 120 -16.48 28.48 -7.27
N SER A 121 -15.27 27.93 -7.33
CA SER A 121 -15.04 26.51 -7.44
C SER A 121 -14.97 25.80 -6.08
N LEU A 122 -14.56 26.50 -5.02
CA LEU A 122 -14.27 25.95 -3.70
C LEU A 122 -15.31 26.34 -2.63
N ARG A 123 -16.54 26.62 -3.05
CA ARG A 123 -17.66 27.02 -2.16
C ARG A 123 -18.00 26.00 -1.07
N ASN A 124 -17.57 24.76 -1.25
CA ASN A 124 -17.79 23.68 -0.27
C ASN A 124 -16.72 23.62 0.82
N LEU A 125 -15.61 24.37 0.66
CA LEU A 125 -14.58 24.42 1.68
C LEU A 125 -14.94 25.45 2.76
N LYS A 126 -14.70 25.06 4.01
CA LYS A 126 -14.87 25.94 5.17
C LYS A 126 -13.54 26.61 5.47
N PHE A 127 -13.54 27.95 5.47
CA PHE A 127 -12.38 28.77 5.80
C PHE A 127 -12.70 29.78 6.91
N PRO A 128 -11.70 30.19 7.71
CA PRO A 128 -10.34 29.64 7.77
C PRO A 128 -10.33 28.20 8.33
N VAL A 129 -9.25 27.46 8.07
CA VAL A 129 -9.01 26.15 8.70
C VAL A 129 -8.77 26.39 10.19
N ASP A 130 -9.47 25.67 11.06
CA ASP A 130 -9.26 25.72 12.50
C ASP A 130 -8.10 24.81 12.90
N TRP A 131 -6.91 25.38 12.89
CA TRP A 131 -5.68 24.66 13.20
C TRP A 131 -5.61 24.21 14.67
N ASN A 132 -6.20 24.99 15.59
CA ASN A 132 -6.21 24.61 16.99
C ASN A 132 -7.10 23.39 17.23
N GLU A 133 -8.28 23.35 16.61
CA GLU A 133 -9.16 22.17 16.67
C GLU A 133 -8.44 20.92 16.12
N ILE A 134 -7.69 21.07 15.02
CA ILE A 134 -6.91 19.97 14.43
C ILE A 134 -5.83 19.47 15.40
N VAL A 135 -5.04 20.39 15.96
CA VAL A 135 -3.96 20.04 16.92
C VAL A 135 -4.55 19.36 18.17
N ASP A 136 -5.63 19.88 18.72
CA ASP A 136 -6.31 19.31 19.88
C ASP A 136 -6.86 17.90 19.57
N TYR A 137 -7.48 17.71 18.40
CA TYR A 137 -7.97 16.39 17.95
C TYR A 137 -6.84 15.37 17.83
N LEU A 138 -5.68 15.78 17.32
CA LEU A 138 -4.51 14.91 17.15
C LEU A 138 -3.78 14.61 18.46
N GLY A 139 -4.11 15.31 19.56
CA GLY A 139 -3.51 15.12 20.88
C GLY A 139 -2.30 16.01 21.16
N GLY A 140 -2.09 17.05 20.36
CA GLY A 140 -0.97 17.98 20.49
C GLY A 140 0.23 17.63 19.63
N PHE A 141 1.33 18.36 19.85
CA PHE A 141 2.60 18.13 19.16
C PHE A 141 3.45 17.07 19.87
N PRO A 142 4.32 16.32 19.13
CA PRO A 142 4.60 16.45 17.70
C PRO A 142 3.49 15.87 16.81
N ILE A 143 3.37 16.40 15.58
CA ILE A 143 2.42 15.95 14.56
C ILE A 143 3.22 15.51 13.33
N ILE A 144 2.75 14.48 12.64
CA ILE A 144 3.27 14.08 11.33
C ILE A 144 2.41 14.76 10.26
N LEU A 145 3.04 15.60 9.44
CA LEU A 145 2.45 16.15 8.23
C LEU A 145 3.01 15.40 7.03
N LYS A 146 2.16 14.79 6.22
CA LYS A 146 2.61 13.99 5.06
C LYS A 146 1.63 14.08 3.90
N ASP A 147 2.14 13.84 2.68
CA ASP A 147 1.33 13.72 1.47
C ASP A 147 0.39 12.51 1.60
N ALA A 148 -0.90 12.72 1.37
CA ALA A 148 -1.92 11.67 1.44
C ALA A 148 -1.68 10.55 0.41
N HIS A 149 -1.06 10.88 -0.72
CA HIS A 149 -0.82 9.98 -1.85
C HIS A 149 0.67 9.69 -2.10
N GLY A 150 1.54 10.21 -1.25
CA GLY A 150 2.99 10.05 -1.37
C GLY A 150 3.51 8.72 -0.82
N GLY A 151 4.64 8.25 -1.36
CA GLY A 151 5.36 7.07 -0.89
C GLY A 151 6.85 7.34 -0.72
N GLY A 152 7.60 6.36 -0.17
CA GLY A 152 9.05 6.42 -0.08
C GLY A 152 9.59 7.53 0.84
N TRP A 153 8.84 7.92 1.86
CA TRP A 153 9.20 8.99 2.82
C TRP A 153 9.32 10.40 2.21
N GLN A 154 8.81 10.60 1.00
CA GLN A 154 8.77 11.92 0.38
C GLN A 154 7.64 12.75 1.00
N ASN A 155 7.91 14.05 1.20
CA ASN A 155 6.96 15.00 1.78
C ASN A 155 6.40 14.58 3.15
N VAL A 156 7.24 13.97 4.00
CA VAL A 156 6.92 13.61 5.39
C VAL A 156 7.70 14.52 6.33
N SER A 157 7.00 15.20 7.24
CA SER A 157 7.60 16.09 8.23
C SER A 157 7.03 15.81 9.62
N LYS A 158 7.92 15.64 10.62
CA LYS A 158 7.55 15.67 12.04
C LYS A 158 7.67 17.12 12.50
N VAL A 159 6.57 17.73 12.89
CA VAL A 159 6.47 19.15 13.29
C VAL A 159 6.18 19.26 14.77
N HIS A 160 6.78 20.26 15.42
CA HIS A 160 6.76 20.43 16.88
C HIS A 160 6.02 21.68 17.35
N SER A 161 5.59 22.54 16.42
CA SER A 161 4.82 23.74 16.71
C SER A 161 3.85 24.09 15.60
N LEU A 162 2.94 24.99 15.91
CA LEU A 162 1.97 25.49 14.94
C LEU A 162 2.66 26.26 13.79
N GLU A 163 3.73 26.99 14.11
CA GLU A 163 4.52 27.73 13.13
C GLU A 163 5.21 26.77 12.14
N GLU A 164 5.79 25.67 12.64
CA GLU A 164 6.38 24.64 11.78
C GLU A 164 5.32 23.96 10.92
N LEU A 165 4.15 23.66 11.50
CA LEU A 165 3.03 23.05 10.77
C LEU A 165 2.60 23.95 9.61
N TRP A 166 2.42 25.24 9.85
CA TRP A 166 2.05 26.20 8.80
C TRP A 166 3.12 26.32 7.73
N ALA A 167 4.39 26.43 8.12
CA ALA A 167 5.49 26.54 7.16
C ALA A 167 5.53 25.32 6.21
N ARG A 168 5.40 24.11 6.75
CA ARG A 168 5.40 22.88 5.92
C ARG A 168 4.12 22.72 5.10
N TYR A 169 2.98 23.13 5.62
CA TYR A 169 1.74 23.16 4.86
C TYR A 169 1.80 24.19 3.72
N ASP A 170 2.38 25.35 3.93
CA ASP A 170 2.54 26.36 2.89
C ASP A 170 3.47 25.89 1.75
N GLU A 171 4.48 25.07 2.06
CA GLU A 171 5.37 24.44 1.08
C GLU A 171 4.68 23.32 0.26
N SER A 172 3.55 22.78 0.70
CA SER A 172 2.91 21.63 0.07
C SER A 172 2.27 21.93 -1.30
N GLY A 173 1.91 23.18 -1.57
CA GLY A 173 1.35 23.62 -2.84
C GLY A 173 0.11 22.82 -3.26
N LEU A 174 0.21 22.10 -4.37
CA LEU A 174 -0.89 21.31 -4.95
C LEU A 174 -1.09 19.94 -4.30
N LEU A 175 -0.22 19.53 -3.36
CA LEU A 175 -0.35 18.23 -2.71
C LEU A 175 -1.53 18.21 -1.74
N THR A 176 -2.20 17.07 -1.67
CA THR A 176 -3.19 16.80 -0.63
C THR A 176 -2.48 16.28 0.60
N MET A 177 -2.44 17.07 1.65
CA MET A 177 -1.74 16.72 2.89
C MET A 177 -2.70 16.11 3.91
N ILE A 178 -2.14 15.23 4.74
CA ILE A 178 -2.78 14.83 6.01
C ILE A 178 -1.91 15.27 7.19
N ALA A 179 -2.59 15.65 8.26
CA ALA A 179 -1.98 15.81 9.59
C ALA A 179 -2.36 14.59 10.43
N GLN A 180 -1.37 13.96 11.07
CA GLN A 180 -1.54 12.70 11.77
C GLN A 180 -0.88 12.73 13.14
N GLU A 181 -1.53 12.11 14.15
CA GLU A 181 -0.94 11.85 15.46
C GLU A 181 0.43 11.18 15.29
N CYS A 182 1.42 11.69 16.00
CA CYS A 182 2.74 11.06 16.03
C CYS A 182 2.73 9.90 17.01
N ILE A 183 2.82 8.67 16.51
CA ILE A 183 2.99 7.50 17.36
C ILE A 183 4.48 7.31 17.62
N GLU A 184 4.91 7.65 18.84
CA GLU A 184 6.24 7.30 19.31
C GLU A 184 6.21 5.86 19.81
N TRP A 185 6.97 4.99 19.15
CA TRP A 185 6.98 3.56 19.45
C TRP A 185 7.99 3.20 20.53
N ASP A 186 7.73 2.09 21.22
CA ASP A 186 8.52 1.61 22.35
C ASP A 186 9.84 0.99 21.86
N GLY A 187 10.97 1.62 22.17
CA GLY A 187 12.28 1.08 21.86
C GLY A 187 12.45 0.74 20.36
N ASP A 188 12.65 -0.55 20.05
CA ASP A 188 12.79 -1.07 18.68
C ASP A 188 11.51 -1.74 18.16
N GLN A 189 10.36 -1.47 18.76
CA GLN A 189 9.10 -2.14 18.45
C GLN A 189 8.39 -1.48 17.25
N TYR A 190 9.05 -1.50 16.10
CA TYR A 190 8.46 -1.15 14.82
C TYR A 190 8.49 -2.37 13.89
N ALA A 191 7.35 -2.72 13.33
CA ALA A 191 7.23 -3.88 12.46
C ALA A 191 6.87 -3.48 11.04
N ARG A 192 7.36 -4.25 10.09
CA ARG A 192 6.94 -4.20 8.68
C ARG A 192 6.62 -5.61 8.22
N CYS A 193 5.36 -5.83 7.84
CA CYS A 193 4.84 -7.14 7.47
C CYS A 193 4.70 -7.23 5.96
N MET A 194 5.33 -8.22 5.32
CA MET A 194 4.99 -8.60 3.96
C MET A 194 3.74 -9.46 3.97
N CYS A 195 2.77 -9.11 3.12
CA CYS A 195 1.49 -9.79 3.02
C CYS A 195 1.28 -10.25 1.58
N LEU A 196 1.05 -11.55 1.38
CA LEU A 196 0.88 -12.15 0.06
C LEU A 196 -0.40 -13.01 0.00
N GLY A 197 -1.15 -12.88 -1.09
CA GLY A 197 -2.33 -13.69 -1.39
C GLY A 197 -3.46 -13.58 -0.38
N GLN A 198 -3.50 -12.52 0.43
CA GLN A 198 -4.49 -12.32 1.50
C GLN A 198 -4.53 -13.45 2.54
N SER A 199 -3.45 -14.22 2.66
CA SER A 199 -3.33 -15.37 3.58
C SER A 199 -1.95 -15.50 4.23
N GLU A 200 -0.88 -15.14 3.53
CA GLU A 200 0.49 -15.30 4.00
C GLU A 200 1.03 -13.99 4.57
N ILE A 201 1.47 -14.00 5.83
CA ILE A 201 2.03 -12.84 6.51
C ILE A 201 3.43 -13.18 7.01
N LEU A 202 4.41 -12.39 6.60
CA LEU A 202 5.77 -12.44 7.13
C LEU A 202 6.04 -11.20 7.97
N VAL A 203 6.06 -11.34 9.28
CA VAL A 203 6.38 -10.25 10.20
C VAL A 203 7.88 -10.11 10.35
N ARG A 204 8.37 -8.88 10.30
CA ARG A 204 9.77 -8.52 10.61
C ARG A 204 9.78 -7.25 11.46
N LYS A 205 10.74 -7.13 12.36
CA LYS A 205 11.12 -5.82 12.88
C LYS A 205 11.74 -4.99 11.76
N TYR A 206 11.55 -3.71 11.83
CA TYR A 206 12.09 -2.76 10.86
C TYR A 206 12.67 -1.56 11.59
N ASP A 207 13.88 -1.21 11.23
CA ASP A 207 14.53 0.01 11.68
C ASP A 207 14.31 1.09 10.60
N PRO A 208 13.41 2.06 10.82
CA PRO A 208 13.09 3.07 9.83
C PRO A 208 14.24 4.06 9.59
N ASP A 209 15.12 4.28 10.59
CA ASP A 209 16.26 5.20 10.46
C ASP A 209 17.35 4.60 9.59
N GLN A 210 17.63 3.29 9.77
CA GLN A 210 18.63 2.57 8.98
C GLN A 210 18.02 1.89 7.75
N ARG A 211 16.71 1.93 7.60
CA ARG A 211 15.94 1.29 6.51
C ARG A 211 16.28 -0.19 6.33
N ARG A 212 16.34 -0.94 7.42
CA ARG A 212 16.69 -2.35 7.38
C ARG A 212 15.74 -3.23 8.17
N TYR A 213 15.58 -4.45 7.67
CA TYR A 213 14.82 -5.49 8.34
C TYR A 213 15.65 -6.19 9.40
N LEU A 214 15.00 -6.52 10.52
CA LEU A 214 15.58 -7.21 11.66
C LEU A 214 14.76 -8.47 11.96
N PRO A 215 15.31 -9.46 12.71
CA PRO A 215 14.54 -10.60 13.19
C PRO A 215 13.30 -10.17 13.99
N ALA A 216 12.19 -10.87 13.82
CA ALA A 216 10.93 -10.57 14.53
C ALA A 216 10.94 -11.23 15.92
N ASP A 217 11.55 -10.59 16.90
CA ASP A 217 11.59 -11.04 18.30
C ASP A 217 10.56 -10.30 19.16
N PHE A 218 9.33 -10.20 18.70
CA PHE A 218 8.20 -9.66 19.45
C PHE A 218 7.67 -10.66 20.49
N PRO A 219 7.07 -10.19 21.59
CA PRO A 219 6.31 -11.07 22.47
C PRO A 219 5.24 -11.85 21.69
N PRO A 220 5.03 -13.16 21.98
CA PRO A 220 4.13 -14.01 21.17
C PRO A 220 2.72 -13.44 20.98
N ALA A 221 2.13 -12.84 22.01
CA ALA A 221 0.80 -12.25 21.93
C ALA A 221 0.75 -11.02 20.99
N LEU A 222 1.82 -10.21 21.00
CA LEU A 222 1.94 -9.05 20.12
C LEU A 222 2.15 -9.50 18.66
N MET A 223 3.01 -10.51 18.44
CA MET A 223 3.23 -11.11 17.14
C MET A 223 1.91 -11.60 16.53
N GLN A 224 1.17 -12.41 17.28
CA GLN A 224 -0.14 -12.93 16.86
C GLN A 224 -1.14 -11.82 16.54
N ARG A 225 -1.13 -10.73 17.32
CA ARG A 225 -1.99 -9.57 17.08
C ARG A 225 -1.61 -8.86 15.78
N ILE A 226 -0.31 -8.61 15.54
CA ILE A 226 0.19 -7.97 14.32
C ILE A 226 -0.17 -8.81 13.08
N GLU A 227 0.01 -10.14 13.15
CA GLU A 227 -0.36 -11.06 12.07
C GLU A 227 -1.87 -11.00 11.75
N ALA A 228 -2.71 -11.13 12.78
CA ALA A 228 -4.16 -11.14 12.63
C ALA A 228 -4.70 -9.80 12.09
N ASP A 229 -4.19 -8.68 12.60
CA ASP A 229 -4.61 -7.35 12.17
C ASP A 229 -4.09 -7.05 10.75
N SER A 230 -2.85 -7.47 10.39
CA SER A 230 -2.34 -7.38 9.02
C SER A 230 -3.19 -8.16 8.03
N LEU A 231 -3.53 -9.40 8.37
CA LEU A 231 -4.40 -10.24 7.54
C LEU A 231 -5.77 -9.59 7.32
N LYS A 232 -6.37 -9.04 8.37
CA LYS A 232 -7.65 -8.35 8.30
C LYS A 232 -7.60 -7.12 7.40
N LEU A 233 -6.52 -6.33 7.47
CA LEU A 233 -6.32 -5.15 6.62
C LEU A 233 -6.20 -5.52 5.15
N VAL A 234 -5.32 -6.48 4.80
CA VAL A 234 -5.12 -6.84 3.39
C VAL A 234 -6.34 -7.51 2.78
N GLN A 235 -7.09 -8.28 3.57
CA GLN A 235 -8.39 -8.84 3.13
C GLN A 235 -9.44 -7.76 2.90
N ALA A 236 -9.50 -6.73 3.74
CA ALA A 236 -10.41 -5.61 3.56
C ALA A 236 -10.04 -4.77 2.34
N LEU A 237 -8.76 -4.55 2.09
CA LEU A 237 -8.25 -3.88 0.90
C LEU A 237 -8.44 -4.73 -0.38
N GLY A 238 -8.42 -6.04 -0.27
CA GLY A 238 -8.36 -6.95 -1.41
C GLY A 238 -6.99 -6.95 -2.09
N TYR A 239 -5.91 -6.68 -1.34
CA TYR A 239 -4.55 -6.66 -1.87
C TYR A 239 -3.92 -8.05 -1.77
N ASP A 240 -3.40 -8.53 -2.88
CA ASP A 240 -2.67 -9.79 -2.95
C ASP A 240 -1.17 -9.63 -2.71
N MET A 241 -0.68 -8.40 -2.75
CA MET A 241 0.71 -8.05 -2.51
C MET A 241 0.76 -6.70 -1.81
N ASN A 242 1.28 -6.68 -0.59
CA ASN A 242 1.27 -5.47 0.24
C ASN A 242 2.33 -5.53 1.34
N THR A 243 2.71 -4.37 1.89
CA THR A 243 3.33 -4.28 3.21
C THR A 243 2.45 -3.48 4.15
N VAL A 244 2.45 -3.89 5.43
CA VAL A 244 1.79 -3.18 6.53
C VAL A 244 2.85 -2.75 7.53
N GLU A 245 2.87 -1.46 7.87
CA GLU A 245 3.79 -0.89 8.86
C GLU A 245 3.08 -0.67 10.20
N TRP A 246 3.73 -1.10 11.27
CA TRP A 246 3.23 -1.05 12.64
C TRP A 246 4.20 -0.34 13.56
N ALA A 247 3.71 0.71 14.24
CA ALA A 247 4.39 1.29 15.39
C ALA A 247 3.72 0.79 16.67
N VAL A 248 4.48 0.21 17.59
CA VAL A 248 3.93 -0.32 18.84
C VAL A 248 4.18 0.67 19.99
N ARG A 249 3.11 1.12 20.62
CA ARG A 249 3.14 2.01 21.80
C ARG A 249 2.32 1.39 22.92
N ASP A 250 2.90 1.23 24.09
CA ASP A 250 2.26 0.62 25.27
C ASP A 250 1.69 -0.78 24.96
N GLY A 251 2.41 -1.58 24.16
CA GLY A 251 2.01 -2.92 23.72
C GLY A 251 0.85 -2.95 22.72
N VAL A 252 0.41 -1.80 22.20
CA VAL A 252 -0.63 -1.69 21.17
C VAL A 252 0.00 -1.40 19.81
N PRO A 253 -0.20 -2.28 18.81
CA PRO A 253 0.25 -2.02 17.44
C PRO A 253 -0.69 -1.05 16.74
N TYR A 254 -0.15 0.07 16.27
CA TYR A 254 -0.83 1.08 15.45
C TYR A 254 -0.46 0.88 13.99
N ALA A 255 -1.45 0.71 13.10
CA ALA A 255 -1.23 0.65 11.67
C ALA A 255 -0.88 2.05 11.13
N ILE A 256 0.36 2.22 10.65
CA ILE A 256 0.91 3.52 10.24
C ILE A 256 0.78 3.76 8.74
N ASP A 257 1.04 2.72 7.94
CA ASP A 257 1.01 2.75 6.47
C ASP A 257 0.76 1.33 5.96
N PHE A 258 -0.25 1.12 5.12
CA PHE A 258 -0.60 -0.23 4.69
C PHE A 258 -1.28 -0.33 3.30
N MET A 259 -1.07 0.66 2.44
CA MET A 259 -1.45 0.60 1.03
C MET A 259 -0.21 0.70 0.13
N ASN A 260 0.67 -0.28 0.22
CA ASN A 260 1.89 -0.38 -0.58
C ASN A 260 1.77 -1.50 -1.63
N PRO A 261 1.27 -1.19 -2.84
CA PRO A 261 0.99 -2.19 -3.87
C PRO A 261 2.24 -2.77 -4.55
N ALA A 262 3.40 -2.15 -4.35
CA ALA A 262 4.67 -2.60 -4.91
C ALA A 262 5.77 -2.64 -3.84
N PRO A 263 5.59 -3.47 -2.79
CA PRO A 263 6.54 -3.54 -1.67
C PRO A 263 7.92 -3.98 -2.12
N ASP A 264 8.95 -3.49 -1.43
CA ASP A 264 10.34 -3.87 -1.72
C ASP A 264 10.59 -5.36 -1.44
N MET A 265 11.08 -6.06 -2.45
CA MET A 265 11.44 -7.48 -2.39
C MET A 265 12.90 -7.71 -2.85
N ASP A 266 13.69 -6.63 -3.01
CA ASP A 266 15.09 -6.75 -3.46
C ASP A 266 15.96 -7.38 -2.37
N ILE A 267 16.83 -8.31 -2.78
CA ILE A 267 17.70 -9.07 -1.85
C ILE A 267 18.64 -8.16 -1.06
N ASN A 268 19.07 -7.03 -1.64
CA ASN A 268 20.00 -6.13 -0.99
C ASN A 268 19.38 -5.32 0.16
N SER A 269 18.07 -5.06 0.06
CA SER A 269 17.32 -4.32 1.10
C SER A 269 16.67 -5.26 2.11
N THR A 270 16.16 -6.41 1.66
CA THR A 270 15.37 -7.32 2.50
C THR A 270 16.17 -8.47 3.10
N GLY A 271 17.33 -8.80 2.51
CA GLY A 271 18.12 -9.96 2.87
C GLY A 271 17.63 -11.26 2.22
N TYR A 272 18.49 -12.28 2.24
CA TYR A 272 18.28 -13.53 1.50
C TYR A 272 16.98 -14.26 1.90
N ASP A 273 16.76 -14.47 3.19
CA ASP A 273 15.61 -15.27 3.66
C ASP A 273 14.26 -14.62 3.35
N TYR A 274 14.19 -13.30 3.50
CA TYR A 274 12.98 -12.54 3.16
C TYR A 274 12.73 -12.54 1.65
N HIS A 275 13.76 -12.25 0.87
CA HIS A 275 13.69 -12.30 -0.60
C HIS A 275 13.23 -13.66 -1.09
N ARG A 276 13.83 -14.74 -0.59
CA ARG A 276 13.48 -16.12 -0.93
C ARG A 276 12.03 -16.44 -0.58
N TRP A 277 11.59 -16.04 0.61
CA TRP A 277 10.19 -16.20 1.02
C TRP A 277 9.24 -15.50 0.04
N CYS A 278 9.54 -14.26 -0.37
CA CYS A 278 8.73 -13.54 -1.36
C CYS A 278 8.71 -14.25 -2.72
N VAL A 279 9.83 -14.78 -3.18
CA VAL A 279 9.91 -15.51 -4.46
C VAL A 279 9.03 -16.76 -4.43
N GLU A 280 9.18 -17.58 -3.39
CA GLU A 280 8.46 -18.85 -3.26
C GLU A 280 6.94 -18.63 -3.12
N HIS A 281 6.50 -17.74 -2.21
CA HIS A 281 5.08 -17.50 -1.96
C HIS A 281 4.37 -16.75 -3.10
N MET A 282 5.07 -15.83 -3.78
CA MET A 282 4.52 -15.21 -5.00
C MET A 282 4.40 -16.21 -6.14
N ALA A 283 5.33 -17.16 -6.27
CA ALA A 283 5.22 -18.24 -7.26
C ALA A 283 4.01 -19.16 -6.95
N ASP A 284 3.82 -19.56 -5.69
CA ASP A 284 2.64 -20.32 -5.24
C ASP A 284 1.34 -19.57 -5.57
N LEU A 285 1.27 -18.31 -5.20
CA LEU A 285 0.11 -17.46 -5.44
C LEU A 285 -0.20 -17.35 -6.95
N CYS A 286 0.77 -16.95 -7.75
CA CYS A 286 0.55 -16.67 -9.17
C CYS A 286 0.25 -17.94 -9.98
N ILE A 287 0.88 -19.08 -9.65
CA ILE A 287 0.57 -20.38 -10.27
C ILE A 287 -0.86 -20.81 -9.93
N ARG A 288 -1.28 -20.67 -8.67
CA ARG A 288 -2.64 -20.97 -8.24
C ARG A 288 -3.66 -20.07 -8.96
N LEU A 289 -3.42 -18.77 -9.00
CA LEU A 289 -4.29 -17.80 -9.67
C LEU A 289 -4.38 -18.05 -11.19
N ALA A 290 -3.29 -18.44 -11.84
CA ALA A 290 -3.29 -18.76 -13.27
C ALA A 290 -4.18 -19.96 -13.62
N LYS A 291 -4.34 -20.90 -12.70
CA LYS A 291 -5.16 -22.12 -12.87
C LYS A 291 -6.64 -21.93 -12.50
N GLN A 292 -7.02 -20.75 -12.00
CA GLN A 292 -8.39 -20.43 -11.56
C GLN A 292 -9.05 -19.37 -12.44
N PRO A 293 -10.36 -19.43 -12.68
CA PRO A 293 -11.09 -18.34 -13.33
C PRO A 293 -10.99 -17.05 -12.50
N SER A 294 -10.80 -15.91 -13.16
CA SER A 294 -10.75 -14.61 -12.51
C SER A 294 -12.11 -13.91 -12.54
N ASP A 295 -12.56 -13.44 -11.38
CA ASP A 295 -13.70 -12.52 -11.24
C ASP A 295 -13.24 -11.24 -10.49
N GLN A 296 -12.16 -10.67 -10.96
CA GLN A 296 -11.48 -9.56 -10.28
C GLN A 296 -12.19 -8.20 -10.46
N ALA A 297 -13.09 -8.09 -11.42
CA ALA A 297 -13.88 -6.88 -11.65
C ALA A 297 -14.96 -6.63 -10.57
N SER A 298 -15.11 -7.55 -9.60
CA SER A 298 -16.12 -7.50 -8.56
C SER A 298 -15.82 -6.48 -7.44
N GLN A 299 -16.68 -6.44 -6.43
CA GLN A 299 -16.76 -5.41 -5.38
C GLN A 299 -15.50 -5.26 -4.51
N PRO A 300 -15.31 -4.07 -3.87
CA PRO A 300 -14.23 -3.84 -2.92
C PRO A 300 -14.17 -4.88 -1.80
N GLY A 301 -12.96 -5.28 -1.41
CA GLY A 301 -12.74 -6.28 -0.36
C GLY A 301 -13.44 -5.93 0.97
N TRP A 302 -13.48 -4.65 1.35
CA TRP A 302 -14.15 -4.19 2.59
C TRP A 302 -15.67 -4.34 2.58
N ALA A 303 -16.34 -4.46 1.42
CA ALA A 303 -17.79 -4.65 1.35
C ALA A 303 -18.26 -5.87 2.15
N ARG A 304 -17.46 -6.95 2.20
CA ARG A 304 -17.74 -8.15 3.00
C ARG A 304 -17.71 -7.91 4.52
N PHE A 305 -16.98 -6.88 5.00
CA PHE A 305 -16.89 -6.54 6.42
C PHE A 305 -18.05 -5.66 6.89
N PHE A 306 -18.71 -4.93 5.97
CA PHE A 306 -19.76 -3.97 6.28
C PHE A 306 -21.10 -4.25 5.61
N GLY A 307 -21.15 -5.21 4.69
CA GLY A 307 -22.31 -5.51 3.84
C GLY A 307 -23.55 -6.11 4.53
N GLY A 308 -23.59 -6.15 5.85
CA GLY A 308 -24.75 -6.63 6.62
C GLY A 308 -25.47 -5.57 7.45
N GLN A 309 -25.17 -4.28 7.27
CA GLN A 309 -25.71 -3.17 8.07
C GLN A 309 -26.45 -2.11 7.23
N ALA A 310 -27.08 -2.52 6.12
CA ALA A 310 -27.99 -1.66 5.38
C ALA A 310 -29.45 -2.00 5.70
#